data_7625e9c04bf257d52ad45f5f3285603d
#
_entry.id   7625e9c04bf257d52ad45f5f3285603d
#
_cell.length_a   1.000
_cell.length_b   1.000
_cell.length_c   1.000
_cell.angle_alpha   90.00
_cell.angle_beta   90.00
_cell.angle_gamma   90.00
#
_symmetry.space_group_name_H-M   'P 1'
#
loop_
_entity.id
_entity.type
_entity.pdbx_description
1 polymer ?
#
loop_
_entity_poly.entity_id
_entity_poly.type
_entity_poly.pdbx_seq_one_letter_code
_entity_poly.pdbx_strand_id
1 'polypeptide(L)'
;YAEDVGLVTGLLTNGRRLSDRAYLDSLLEAGLDHIQITIESHDEAVHDKMVGCQGAWKETVAGIQNSVAADVYLMTNTTLTDLNSADIEETIAFIASLGVETFACNGMIYAGKGADIGIGIPEADLHPIADKIKAAAAEHHLRLIWYTPTQYCEFNPLEKELGVKGCTAAKYNMCVEPNGDVIPCQSYYQTLGNILTDPWGSIWQHQLAQNLRDRTWLPAKCEGCEDVAVCGGGCPLYVNEGEYLCVESQSTAP
;
A
#
# COMPACT_ATOMS: atom_id res chain seq x y z
N TYR A 1 22.06 12.78 2.97
CA TYR A 1 22.87 11.91 2.09
C TYR A 1 22.08 11.46 0.85
N ALA A 2 20.83 10.99 1.00
CA ALA A 2 20.03 10.54 -0.15
C ALA A 2 19.83 11.67 -1.17
N GLU A 3 19.49 12.86 -0.70
CA GLU A 3 19.40 14.08 -1.49
C GLU A 3 20.74 14.44 -2.16
N ASP A 4 21.86 14.37 -1.42
CA ASP A 4 23.20 14.68 -1.93
C ASP A 4 23.60 13.79 -3.13
N VAL A 5 23.06 12.58 -3.22
CA VAL A 5 23.27 11.66 -4.34
C VAL A 5 22.13 11.69 -5.38
N GLY A 6 21.19 12.64 -5.26
CA GLY A 6 20.13 12.86 -6.22
C GLY A 6 18.96 11.88 -6.16
N LEU A 7 18.72 11.24 -5.02
CA LEU A 7 17.59 10.38 -4.80
C LEU A 7 16.38 11.19 -4.30
N VAL A 8 15.21 10.90 -4.84
CA VAL A 8 13.93 11.41 -4.30
C VAL A 8 13.57 10.57 -3.07
N THR A 9 13.27 11.26 -1.97
CA THR A 9 12.97 10.61 -0.68
C THR A 9 11.49 10.71 -0.34
N GLY A 10 10.91 9.60 0.11
CA GLY A 10 9.51 9.53 0.55
C GLY A 10 9.38 8.86 1.90
N LEU A 11 8.55 9.42 2.77
CA LEU A 11 8.20 8.85 4.06
C LEU A 11 6.81 8.23 4.02
N LEU A 12 6.74 6.89 4.15
CA LEU A 12 5.48 6.17 4.40
C LEU A 12 5.35 5.97 5.90
N THR A 13 4.31 6.50 6.51
CA THR A 13 4.19 6.55 7.98
C THR A 13 2.74 6.50 8.44
N ASN A 14 2.52 6.11 9.71
CA ASN A 14 1.24 6.31 10.40
C ASN A 14 1.01 7.78 10.81
N GLY A 15 1.96 8.68 10.56
CA GLY A 15 1.85 10.11 10.80
C GLY A 15 1.92 10.55 12.25
N ARG A 16 1.86 9.64 13.22
CA ARG A 16 1.71 9.98 14.64
C ARG A 16 2.83 10.87 15.16
N ARG A 17 4.09 10.58 14.82
CA ARG A 17 5.22 11.39 15.25
C ARG A 17 5.30 12.75 14.54
N LEU A 18 4.65 12.90 13.39
CA LEU A 18 4.54 14.17 12.68
C LEU A 18 3.60 15.16 13.39
N SER A 19 2.87 14.74 14.44
CA SER A 19 2.17 15.64 15.37
C SER A 19 3.13 16.57 16.10
N ASP A 20 4.40 16.18 16.26
CA ASP A 20 5.49 17.03 16.71
C ASP A 20 6.05 17.83 15.50
N ARG A 21 5.71 19.11 15.43
CA ARG A 21 6.12 20.00 14.34
C ARG A 21 7.65 20.10 14.21
N ALA A 22 8.38 20.13 15.31
CA ALA A 22 9.84 20.22 15.27
C ALA A 22 10.48 18.97 14.65
N TYR A 23 9.88 17.79 14.90
CA TYR A 23 10.30 16.55 14.24
C TYR A 23 10.05 16.60 12.72
N LEU A 24 8.87 17.05 12.29
CA LEU A 24 8.57 17.21 10.87
C LEU A 24 9.55 18.17 10.21
N ASP A 25 9.77 19.35 10.81
CA ASP A 25 10.70 20.36 10.27
C ASP A 25 12.11 19.78 10.11
N SER A 26 12.58 18.97 11.06
CA SER A 26 13.89 18.28 10.96
C SER A 26 14.00 17.31 9.77
N LEU A 27 12.89 16.65 9.39
CA LEU A 27 12.87 15.78 8.22
C LEU A 27 12.90 16.59 6.90
N LEU A 28 12.17 17.69 6.86
CA LEU A 28 12.16 18.61 5.70
C LEU A 28 13.52 19.28 5.50
N GLU A 29 14.17 19.74 6.58
CA GLU A 29 15.54 20.26 6.54
C GLU A 29 16.56 19.21 6.07
N ALA A 30 16.30 17.93 6.32
CA ALA A 30 17.11 16.82 5.83
C ALA A 30 16.85 16.44 4.36
N GLY A 31 15.93 17.13 3.67
CA GLY A 31 15.62 16.93 2.26
C GLY A 31 14.51 15.90 1.99
N LEU A 32 13.51 15.79 2.86
CA LEU A 32 12.35 14.93 2.60
C LEU A 32 11.44 15.55 1.54
N ASP A 33 11.24 14.84 0.41
CA ASP A 33 10.48 15.35 -0.75
C ASP A 33 8.97 15.13 -0.62
N HIS A 34 8.53 14.00 -0.07
CA HIS A 34 7.09 13.70 0.06
C HIS A 34 6.75 12.81 1.25
N ILE A 35 5.49 12.88 1.65
CA ILE A 35 4.95 12.11 2.78
C ILE A 35 3.68 11.38 2.33
N GLN A 36 3.57 10.10 2.70
CA GLN A 36 2.33 9.36 2.66
C GLN A 36 1.93 8.97 4.08
N ILE A 37 0.77 9.46 4.54
CA ILE A 37 0.25 9.16 5.86
C ILE A 37 -0.92 8.18 5.74
N THR A 38 -0.85 7.07 6.50
CA THR A 38 -1.96 6.13 6.61
C THR A 38 -3.00 6.65 7.58
N ILE A 39 -4.23 6.81 7.10
CA ILE A 39 -5.42 7.10 7.91
C ILE A 39 -6.53 6.15 7.48
N GLU A 40 -7.09 5.39 8.43
CA GLU A 40 -7.98 4.29 8.09
C GLU A 40 -9.47 4.67 8.17
N SER A 41 -9.82 5.75 8.89
CA SER A 41 -11.19 6.24 9.00
C SER A 41 -11.24 7.68 9.49
N HIS A 42 -12.33 8.38 9.16
CA HIS A 42 -12.71 9.66 9.78
C HIS A 42 -13.14 9.48 11.24
N ASP A 43 -13.66 8.30 11.58
CA ASP A 43 -14.07 7.94 12.94
C ASP A 43 -12.88 7.50 13.78
N GLU A 44 -12.67 8.15 14.93
CA GLU A 44 -11.57 7.87 15.85
C GLU A 44 -11.58 6.42 16.34
N ALA A 45 -12.76 5.88 16.66
CA ALA A 45 -12.87 4.53 17.22
C ALA A 45 -12.57 3.45 16.19
N VAL A 46 -13.00 3.66 14.94
CA VAL A 46 -12.71 2.76 13.82
C VAL A 46 -11.22 2.79 13.48
N HIS A 47 -10.63 3.97 13.33
CA HIS A 47 -9.19 4.11 13.07
C HIS A 47 -8.34 3.44 14.16
N ASP A 48 -8.58 3.80 15.42
CA ASP A 48 -7.82 3.27 16.57
C ASP A 48 -7.94 1.75 16.67
N LYS A 49 -9.13 1.20 16.39
CA LYS A 49 -9.36 -0.25 16.33
C LYS A 49 -8.53 -0.90 15.22
N MET A 50 -8.52 -0.33 14.01
CA MET A 50 -7.79 -0.89 12.87
C MET A 50 -6.29 -0.87 13.08
N VAL A 51 -5.75 0.22 13.62
CA VAL A 51 -4.30 0.34 13.89
C VAL A 51 -3.88 -0.29 15.22
N GLY A 52 -4.86 -0.74 16.06
CA GLY A 52 -4.61 -1.40 17.34
C GLY A 52 -4.00 -0.48 18.40
N CYS A 53 -4.25 0.83 18.34
CA CYS A 53 -3.68 1.79 19.28
C CYS A 53 -4.66 2.92 19.55
N GLN A 54 -5.11 3.02 20.82
CA GLN A 54 -6.01 4.07 21.27
C GLN A 54 -5.33 5.44 21.24
N GLY A 55 -6.02 6.46 20.71
CA GLY A 55 -5.52 7.83 20.55
C GLY A 55 -4.64 8.04 19.31
N ALA A 56 -4.37 7.00 18.53
CA ALA A 56 -3.59 7.10 17.31
C ALA A 56 -4.23 8.06 16.29
N TRP A 57 -5.57 8.06 16.18
CA TRP A 57 -6.29 8.95 15.27
C TRP A 57 -5.95 10.43 15.49
N LYS A 58 -5.96 10.89 16.75
CA LYS A 58 -5.65 12.29 17.09
C LYS A 58 -4.24 12.68 16.69
N GLU A 59 -3.27 11.81 16.94
CA GLU A 59 -1.87 12.04 16.59
C GLU A 59 -1.69 12.01 15.07
N THR A 60 -2.34 11.07 14.35
CA THR A 60 -2.30 10.97 12.90
C THR A 60 -2.92 12.20 12.23
N VAL A 61 -4.09 12.64 12.70
CA VAL A 61 -4.76 13.86 12.18
C VAL A 61 -3.90 15.10 12.42
N ALA A 62 -3.30 15.26 13.61
CA ALA A 62 -2.38 16.35 13.88
C ALA A 62 -1.14 16.29 12.96
N GLY A 63 -0.62 15.09 12.68
CA GLY A 63 0.48 14.89 11.72
C GLY A 63 0.10 15.28 10.29
N ILE A 64 -1.11 14.96 9.84
CA ILE A 64 -1.64 15.39 8.55
C ILE A 64 -1.72 16.93 8.50
N GLN A 65 -2.32 17.57 9.51
CA GLN A 65 -2.46 19.02 9.59
C GLN A 65 -1.10 19.74 9.57
N ASN A 66 -0.13 19.21 10.33
CA ASN A 66 1.24 19.76 10.33
C ASN A 66 1.91 19.62 8.95
N SER A 67 1.69 18.48 8.26
CA SER A 67 2.26 18.23 6.94
C SER A 67 1.62 19.11 5.87
N VAL A 68 0.30 19.33 5.89
CA VAL A 68 -0.38 20.32 5.03
C VAL A 68 0.17 21.72 5.24
N ALA A 69 0.33 22.13 6.51
CA ALA A 69 0.87 23.46 6.85
C ALA A 69 2.36 23.63 6.53
N ALA A 70 3.08 22.55 6.23
CA ALA A 70 4.51 22.57 5.91
C ALA A 70 4.79 22.71 4.41
N ASP A 71 3.75 22.73 3.56
CA ASP A 71 3.86 22.85 2.09
C ASP A 71 4.76 21.74 1.48
N VAL A 72 4.67 20.51 2.03
CA VAL A 72 5.32 19.32 1.48
C VAL A 72 4.31 18.52 0.68
N TYR A 73 4.75 17.85 -0.40
CA TYR A 73 3.83 16.98 -1.12
C TYR A 73 3.31 15.86 -0.20
N LEU A 74 2.03 15.94 0.11
CA LEU A 74 1.33 15.04 1.01
C LEU A 74 0.28 14.23 0.27
N MET A 75 0.24 12.94 0.54
CA MET A 75 -0.89 12.09 0.23
C MET A 75 -1.31 11.29 1.47
N THR A 76 -2.57 10.93 1.53
CA THR A 76 -3.06 9.94 2.51
C THR A 76 -3.32 8.60 1.85
N ASN A 77 -3.25 7.52 2.63
CA ASN A 77 -3.61 6.18 2.19
C ASN A 77 -4.54 5.52 3.18
N THR A 78 -5.57 4.84 2.67
CA THR A 78 -6.53 4.07 3.46
C THR A 78 -6.57 2.63 2.95
N THR A 79 -6.46 1.66 3.87
CA THR A 79 -6.67 0.25 3.55
C THR A 79 -8.14 -0.09 3.71
N LEU A 80 -8.77 -0.56 2.63
CA LEU A 80 -10.17 -0.94 2.62
C LEU A 80 -10.38 -2.29 3.31
N THR A 81 -11.31 -2.30 4.27
CA THR A 81 -11.70 -3.47 5.05
C THR A 81 -13.20 -3.42 5.35
N ASP A 82 -13.76 -4.50 5.89
CA ASP A 82 -15.14 -4.53 6.36
C ASP A 82 -15.44 -3.50 7.45
N LEU A 83 -14.41 -2.99 8.12
CA LEU A 83 -14.57 -2.05 9.23
C LEU A 83 -14.79 -0.59 8.78
N ASN A 84 -14.31 -0.21 7.59
CA ASN A 84 -14.29 1.18 7.14
C ASN A 84 -14.91 1.41 5.74
N SER A 85 -15.21 0.35 5.00
CA SER A 85 -15.73 0.49 3.63
C SER A 85 -17.16 1.05 3.55
N ALA A 86 -17.96 0.88 4.61
CA ALA A 86 -19.32 1.42 4.66
C ALA A 86 -19.33 2.95 4.64
N ASP A 87 -18.39 3.56 5.40
CA ASP A 87 -18.30 5.02 5.64
C ASP A 87 -17.08 5.63 4.90
N ILE A 88 -16.72 5.05 3.73
CA ILE A 88 -15.53 5.50 2.98
C ILE A 88 -15.73 6.90 2.39
N GLU A 89 -16.96 7.27 2.05
CA GLU A 89 -17.31 8.58 1.50
C GLU A 89 -17.09 9.67 2.55
N GLU A 90 -17.50 9.43 3.79
CA GLU A 90 -17.26 10.32 4.94
C GLU A 90 -15.78 10.44 5.25
N THR A 91 -15.04 9.35 5.13
CA THR A 91 -13.57 9.36 5.31
C THR A 91 -12.88 10.22 4.25
N ILE A 92 -13.30 10.13 2.98
CA ILE A 92 -12.78 10.95 1.89
C ILE A 92 -13.11 12.43 2.11
N ALA A 93 -14.37 12.75 2.47
CA ALA A 93 -14.78 14.11 2.80
C ALA A 93 -13.97 14.70 3.95
N PHE A 94 -13.73 13.91 5.00
CA PHE A 94 -12.91 14.31 6.13
C PHE A 94 -11.46 14.62 5.71
N ILE A 95 -10.82 13.73 4.94
CA ILE A 95 -9.46 13.92 4.43
C ILE A 95 -9.36 15.21 3.60
N ALA A 96 -10.33 15.45 2.72
CA ALA A 96 -10.40 16.69 1.94
C ALA A 96 -10.52 17.93 2.84
N SER A 97 -11.32 17.85 3.91
CA SER A 97 -11.49 18.94 4.88
C SER A 97 -10.23 19.31 5.63
N LEU A 98 -9.26 18.37 5.73
CA LEU A 98 -7.94 18.63 6.31
C LEU A 98 -6.99 19.37 5.35
N GLY A 99 -7.38 19.58 4.08
CA GLY A 99 -6.56 20.24 3.07
C GLY A 99 -5.62 19.29 2.29
N VAL A 100 -5.84 17.99 2.37
CA VAL A 100 -5.13 16.99 1.56
C VAL A 100 -5.66 17.03 0.12
N GLU A 101 -4.76 16.97 -0.86
CA GLU A 101 -5.12 17.04 -2.29
C GLU A 101 -5.06 15.66 -2.98
N THR A 102 -4.35 14.68 -2.40
CA THR A 102 -4.20 13.35 -2.98
C THR A 102 -4.61 12.27 -1.99
N PHE A 103 -5.61 11.50 -2.38
CA PHE A 103 -6.11 10.34 -1.64
C PHE A 103 -5.71 9.05 -2.36
N ALA A 104 -5.02 8.17 -1.66
CA ALA A 104 -4.74 6.82 -2.12
C ALA A 104 -5.52 5.80 -1.31
N CYS A 105 -5.88 4.69 -1.93
CA CYS A 105 -6.47 3.55 -1.25
C CYS A 105 -6.00 2.23 -1.84
N ASN A 106 -6.11 1.19 -1.04
CA ASN A 106 -5.79 -0.18 -1.43
C ASN A 106 -6.72 -1.16 -0.71
N GLY A 107 -6.94 -2.32 -1.32
CA GLY A 107 -7.50 -3.48 -0.62
C GLY A 107 -6.50 -4.06 0.37
N MET A 108 -6.94 -5.01 1.18
CA MET A 108 -6.10 -5.71 2.14
C MET A 108 -4.91 -6.39 1.45
N ILE A 109 -3.73 -6.25 2.03
CA ILE A 109 -2.56 -7.06 1.67
C ILE A 109 -2.46 -8.20 2.68
N TYR A 110 -2.54 -9.43 2.20
CA TYR A 110 -2.57 -10.64 3.04
C TYR A 110 -1.14 -11.02 3.47
N ALA A 111 -0.56 -10.19 4.32
CA ALA A 111 0.76 -10.37 4.91
C ALA A 111 0.77 -9.95 6.38
N GLY A 112 1.61 -10.57 7.18
CA GLY A 112 1.65 -10.31 8.62
C GLY A 112 0.26 -10.49 9.26
N LYS A 113 -0.16 -9.54 10.09
CA LYS A 113 -1.51 -9.60 10.72
C LYS A 113 -2.66 -9.58 9.72
N GLY A 114 -2.46 -8.97 8.55
CA GLY A 114 -3.48 -8.93 7.49
C GLY A 114 -3.82 -10.30 6.92
N ALA A 115 -2.93 -11.29 7.05
CA ALA A 115 -3.17 -12.67 6.59
C ALA A 115 -4.23 -13.40 7.44
N ASP A 116 -4.30 -13.08 8.75
CA ASP A 116 -5.07 -13.86 9.73
C ASP A 116 -6.30 -13.13 10.27
N ILE A 117 -6.41 -11.81 10.05
CA ILE A 117 -7.41 -10.98 10.73
C ILE A 117 -8.84 -11.16 10.17
N GLY A 118 -8.99 -11.64 8.93
CA GLY A 118 -10.28 -12.00 8.34
C GLY A 118 -11.25 -10.84 8.07
N ILE A 119 -10.75 -9.61 7.89
CA ILE A 119 -11.55 -8.40 7.58
C ILE A 119 -11.30 -7.86 6.18
N GLY A 120 -10.60 -8.61 5.34
CA GLY A 120 -10.35 -8.23 3.95
C GLY A 120 -11.61 -8.35 3.10
N ILE A 121 -11.80 -7.40 2.18
CA ILE A 121 -12.90 -7.41 1.23
C ILE A 121 -12.46 -8.25 0.01
N PRO A 122 -13.24 -9.25 -0.42
CA PRO A 122 -12.96 -9.97 -1.65
C PRO A 122 -12.87 -9.04 -2.85
N GLU A 123 -11.98 -9.32 -3.80
CA GLU A 123 -11.79 -8.45 -4.96
C GLU A 123 -13.08 -8.25 -5.77
N ALA A 124 -13.91 -9.29 -5.91
CA ALA A 124 -15.20 -9.21 -6.59
C ALA A 124 -16.19 -8.21 -5.94
N ASP A 125 -16.07 -7.98 -4.64
CA ASP A 125 -16.94 -7.07 -3.88
C ASP A 125 -16.44 -5.60 -3.89
N LEU A 126 -15.28 -5.33 -4.48
CA LEU A 126 -14.70 -3.98 -4.56
C LEU A 126 -15.42 -3.06 -5.54
N HIS A 127 -16.19 -3.59 -6.50
CA HIS A 127 -16.83 -2.79 -7.56
C HIS A 127 -17.70 -1.64 -7.03
N PRO A 128 -18.70 -1.85 -6.14
CA PRO A 128 -19.53 -0.78 -5.62
C PRO A 128 -18.74 0.20 -4.73
N ILE A 129 -17.73 -0.29 -4.01
CA ILE A 129 -16.90 0.52 -3.13
C ILE A 129 -16.02 1.46 -3.97
N ALA A 130 -15.42 0.96 -5.04
CA ALA A 130 -14.63 1.77 -5.96
C ALA A 130 -15.45 2.88 -6.64
N ASP A 131 -16.71 2.60 -6.98
CA ASP A 131 -17.61 3.61 -7.55
C ASP A 131 -17.92 4.73 -6.54
N LYS A 132 -18.16 4.40 -5.26
CA LYS A 132 -18.32 5.38 -4.18
C LYS A 132 -17.07 6.22 -3.98
N ILE A 133 -15.88 5.58 -3.92
CA ILE A 133 -14.59 6.25 -3.77
C ILE A 133 -14.34 7.24 -4.91
N LYS A 134 -14.60 6.83 -6.16
CA LYS A 134 -14.45 7.70 -7.32
C LYS A 134 -15.38 8.92 -7.25
N ALA A 135 -16.65 8.68 -6.91
CA ALA A 135 -17.65 9.76 -6.79
C ALA A 135 -17.25 10.76 -5.70
N ALA A 136 -16.91 10.29 -4.50
CA ALA A 136 -16.48 11.13 -3.39
C ALA A 136 -15.18 11.89 -3.68
N ALA A 137 -14.19 11.23 -4.28
CA ALA A 137 -12.94 11.89 -4.66
C ALA A 137 -13.17 13.00 -5.70
N ALA A 138 -14.06 12.78 -6.67
CA ALA A 138 -14.42 13.79 -7.67
C ALA A 138 -15.19 14.96 -7.04
N GLU A 139 -16.15 14.69 -6.14
CA GLU A 139 -16.94 15.70 -5.43
C GLU A 139 -16.05 16.64 -4.60
N HIS A 140 -15.03 16.06 -3.95
CA HIS A 140 -14.10 16.81 -3.11
C HIS A 140 -12.83 17.26 -3.84
N HIS A 141 -12.75 17.10 -5.16
CA HIS A 141 -11.61 17.49 -6.00
C HIS A 141 -10.28 16.86 -5.62
N LEU A 142 -10.32 15.65 -5.05
CA LEU A 142 -9.12 14.91 -4.70
C LEU A 142 -8.56 14.15 -5.90
N ARG A 143 -7.24 14.13 -6.03
CA ARG A 143 -6.57 13.19 -6.91
C ARG A 143 -6.63 11.80 -6.30
N LEU A 144 -7.33 10.87 -6.98
CA LEU A 144 -7.45 9.49 -6.53
C LEU A 144 -6.32 8.61 -7.07
N ILE A 145 -5.71 7.80 -6.18
CA ILE A 145 -4.73 6.78 -6.54
C ILE A 145 -5.20 5.43 -5.99
N TRP A 146 -5.36 4.45 -6.87
CA TRP A 146 -5.59 3.05 -6.49
C TRP A 146 -4.27 2.30 -6.48
N TYR A 147 -3.93 1.56 -5.41
CA TYR A 147 -2.64 0.89 -5.31
C TYR A 147 -2.69 -0.63 -5.53
N THR A 148 -3.81 -1.28 -5.24
CA THR A 148 -3.86 -2.74 -5.25
C THR A 148 -3.77 -3.31 -6.65
N PRO A 149 -2.79 -4.17 -6.95
CA PRO A 149 -2.85 -5.06 -8.10
C PRO A 149 -3.87 -6.15 -7.81
N THR A 150 -4.96 -6.14 -8.56
CA THR A 150 -6.08 -7.09 -8.46
C THR A 150 -6.11 -8.04 -9.64
N GLN A 151 -6.82 -9.16 -9.49
CA GLN A 151 -7.12 -10.03 -10.61
C GLN A 151 -8.22 -9.38 -11.47
N TYR A 152 -7.93 -9.04 -12.74
CA TYR A 152 -8.86 -8.32 -13.60
C TYR A 152 -10.16 -9.09 -13.87
N CYS A 153 -10.16 -10.40 -13.75
CA CYS A 153 -11.36 -11.22 -13.82
C CYS A 153 -12.28 -11.07 -12.58
N GLU A 154 -11.77 -10.55 -11.47
CA GLU A 154 -12.53 -10.27 -10.25
C GLU A 154 -12.82 -8.77 -10.12
N PHE A 155 -11.80 -7.95 -10.27
CA PHE A 155 -11.91 -6.48 -10.23
C PHE A 155 -10.91 -5.86 -11.21
N ASN A 156 -11.43 -5.30 -12.31
CA ASN A 156 -10.61 -4.66 -13.32
C ASN A 156 -10.47 -3.14 -13.06
N PRO A 157 -9.31 -2.67 -12.58
CA PRO A 157 -9.12 -1.24 -12.31
C PRO A 157 -9.12 -0.38 -13.57
N LEU A 158 -8.84 -0.93 -14.76
CA LEU A 158 -8.94 -0.19 -16.02
C LEU A 158 -10.41 0.15 -16.36
N GLU A 159 -11.33 -0.78 -16.18
CA GLU A 159 -12.77 -0.54 -16.40
C GLU A 159 -13.34 0.49 -15.41
N LYS A 160 -12.70 0.60 -14.24
CA LYS A 160 -13.03 1.61 -13.23
C LYS A 160 -12.28 2.93 -13.41
N GLU A 161 -11.49 3.09 -14.49
CA GLU A 161 -10.66 4.29 -14.74
C GLU A 161 -9.63 4.59 -13.62
N LEU A 162 -9.23 3.56 -12.89
CA LEU A 162 -8.25 3.63 -11.81
C LEU A 162 -6.80 3.41 -12.30
N GLY A 163 -6.64 3.22 -13.61
CA GLY A 163 -5.37 2.99 -14.29
C GLY A 163 -4.89 1.53 -14.24
N VAL A 164 -3.81 1.26 -14.97
CA VAL A 164 -3.19 -0.07 -15.01
C VAL A 164 -2.55 -0.37 -13.67
N LYS A 165 -2.88 -1.53 -13.08
CA LYS A 165 -2.32 -2.00 -11.81
C LYS A 165 -1.83 -3.44 -11.96
N GLY A 166 -0.57 -3.64 -11.74
CA GLY A 166 0.06 -4.96 -11.73
C GLY A 166 1.13 -5.01 -10.65
N CYS A 167 1.44 -6.20 -10.17
CA CYS A 167 2.48 -6.38 -9.15
C CYS A 167 3.86 -5.96 -9.67
N THR A 168 4.56 -5.14 -8.91
CA THR A 168 5.90 -4.61 -9.23
C THR A 168 7.02 -5.24 -8.40
N ALA A 169 6.68 -6.16 -7.50
CA ALA A 169 7.62 -6.84 -6.61
C ALA A 169 8.77 -7.50 -7.39
N ALA A 170 10.00 -7.30 -6.93
CA ALA A 170 11.23 -7.79 -7.55
C ALA A 170 11.43 -7.38 -9.01
N LYS A 171 10.61 -6.46 -9.54
CA LYS A 171 10.68 -5.96 -10.93
C LYS A 171 11.05 -4.48 -10.99
N TYR A 172 10.27 -3.63 -10.35
CA TYR A 172 10.48 -2.18 -10.27
C TYR A 172 10.70 -1.70 -8.85
N ASN A 173 10.37 -2.51 -7.85
CA ASN A 173 10.66 -2.23 -6.45
C ASN A 173 11.23 -3.46 -5.74
N MET A 174 11.99 -3.21 -4.72
CA MET A 174 12.43 -4.14 -3.68
C MET A 174 12.47 -3.37 -2.37
N CYS A 175 12.42 -4.09 -1.26
CA CYS A 175 12.59 -3.50 0.05
C CYS A 175 13.88 -4.00 0.69
N VAL A 176 14.56 -3.12 1.41
CA VAL A 176 15.72 -3.47 2.23
C VAL A 176 15.33 -3.31 3.69
N GLU A 177 15.38 -4.41 4.43
CA GLU A 177 15.10 -4.45 5.85
C GLU A 177 16.25 -3.79 6.66
N PRO A 178 16.00 -3.36 7.91
CA PRO A 178 17.02 -2.69 8.74
C PRO A 178 18.30 -3.49 8.97
N ASN A 179 18.24 -4.83 8.89
CA ASN A 179 19.39 -5.73 9.00
C ASN A 179 20.15 -5.94 7.68
N GLY A 180 19.68 -5.31 6.59
CA GLY A 180 20.26 -5.42 5.25
C GLY A 180 19.65 -6.51 4.38
N ASP A 181 18.67 -7.29 4.87
CA ASP A 181 17.98 -8.27 4.06
C ASP A 181 17.15 -7.61 2.97
N VAL A 182 17.22 -8.15 1.76
CA VAL A 182 16.45 -7.67 0.61
C VAL A 182 15.25 -8.60 0.41
N ILE A 183 14.05 -8.01 0.35
CA ILE A 183 12.80 -8.71 0.10
C ILE A 183 12.12 -8.17 -1.16
N PRO A 184 11.24 -8.94 -1.85
CA PRO A 184 10.63 -8.54 -3.12
C PRO A 184 9.81 -7.26 -3.06
N CYS A 185 9.09 -7.04 -1.96
CA CYS A 185 8.36 -5.81 -1.61
C CYS A 185 8.17 -5.74 -0.10
N GLN A 186 7.75 -4.59 0.43
CA GLN A 186 7.57 -4.37 1.87
C GLN A 186 6.61 -5.35 2.57
N SER A 187 5.82 -6.11 1.82
CA SER A 187 4.85 -7.07 2.37
C SER A 187 5.21 -8.53 2.09
N TYR A 188 6.27 -8.80 1.34
CA TYR A 188 6.68 -10.16 1.00
C TYR A 188 7.93 -10.54 1.80
N TYR A 189 7.75 -11.12 2.97
CA TYR A 189 8.81 -11.31 4.00
C TYR A 189 9.80 -12.46 3.74
N GLN A 190 9.92 -12.93 2.50
CA GLN A 190 10.93 -13.92 2.12
C GLN A 190 12.16 -13.22 1.56
N THR A 191 13.33 -13.47 2.16
CA THR A 191 14.57 -12.80 1.77
C THR A 191 15.12 -13.31 0.43
N LEU A 192 15.66 -12.40 -0.36
CA LEU A 192 16.39 -12.66 -1.61
C LEU A 192 17.90 -12.73 -1.40
N GLY A 193 18.39 -12.29 -0.25
CA GLY A 193 19.79 -12.13 0.13
C GLY A 193 19.99 -10.86 0.95
N ASN A 194 21.21 -10.56 1.33
CA ASN A 194 21.54 -9.40 2.17
C ASN A 194 22.45 -8.42 1.43
N ILE A 195 22.04 -7.16 1.31
CA ILE A 195 22.77 -6.14 0.52
C ILE A 195 24.14 -5.79 1.11
N LEU A 196 24.38 -6.11 2.39
CA LEU A 196 25.64 -5.82 3.08
C LEU A 196 26.68 -6.92 2.84
N THR A 197 26.28 -8.14 2.49
CA THR A 197 27.14 -9.32 2.40
C THR A 197 27.16 -9.97 1.02
N ASP A 198 26.06 -9.87 0.28
CA ASP A 198 25.89 -10.60 -0.97
C ASP A 198 26.10 -9.68 -2.19
N PRO A 199 26.66 -10.21 -3.29
CA PRO A 199 26.70 -9.48 -4.54
C PRO A 199 25.31 -9.18 -5.05
N TRP A 200 25.04 -7.95 -5.52
CA TRP A 200 23.72 -7.57 -6.06
C TRP A 200 23.21 -8.53 -7.14
N GLY A 201 24.11 -9.07 -7.98
CA GLY A 201 23.74 -10.03 -9.01
C GLY A 201 23.10 -11.30 -8.47
N SER A 202 23.52 -11.80 -7.30
CA SER A 202 22.92 -12.99 -6.66
C SER A 202 21.54 -12.68 -6.10
N ILE A 203 21.36 -11.50 -5.51
CA ILE A 203 20.06 -11.02 -5.01
C ILE A 203 19.08 -10.87 -6.18
N TRP A 204 19.50 -10.20 -7.25
CA TRP A 204 18.68 -9.97 -8.44
C TRP A 204 18.29 -11.27 -9.15
N GLN A 205 19.19 -12.25 -9.19
CA GLN A 205 19.00 -13.56 -9.82
C GLN A 205 18.45 -14.62 -8.86
N HIS A 206 18.07 -14.24 -7.64
CA HIS A 206 17.46 -15.17 -6.71
C HIS A 206 16.20 -15.82 -7.33
N GLN A 207 16.01 -17.14 -7.10
CA GLN A 207 14.94 -17.90 -7.77
C GLN A 207 13.56 -17.29 -7.52
N LEU A 208 13.25 -16.84 -6.30
CA LEU A 208 11.99 -16.18 -5.99
C LEU A 208 11.81 -14.89 -6.81
N ALA A 209 12.88 -14.08 -6.94
CA ALA A 209 12.79 -12.84 -7.73
C ALA A 209 12.54 -13.14 -9.21
N GLN A 210 13.14 -14.19 -9.75
CA GLN A 210 12.87 -14.66 -11.12
C GLN A 210 11.43 -15.16 -11.24
N ASN A 211 10.96 -16.00 -10.33
CA ASN A 211 9.60 -16.52 -10.32
C ASN A 211 8.55 -15.40 -10.34
N LEU A 212 8.77 -14.33 -9.54
CA LEU A 212 7.88 -13.18 -9.52
C LEU A 212 7.90 -12.40 -10.84
N ARG A 213 9.07 -12.20 -11.45
CA ARG A 213 9.20 -11.52 -12.74
C ARG A 213 8.60 -12.34 -13.88
N ASP A 214 8.85 -13.65 -13.89
CA ASP A 214 8.40 -14.59 -14.93
C ASP A 214 6.95 -15.04 -14.67
N ARG A 215 6.38 -14.67 -13.52
CA ARG A 215 5.00 -14.97 -13.13
C ARG A 215 4.70 -16.47 -13.10
N THR A 216 5.67 -17.29 -12.66
CA THR A 216 5.51 -18.76 -12.61
C THR A 216 4.50 -19.23 -11.54
N TRP A 217 4.05 -18.30 -10.69
CA TRP A 217 3.06 -18.51 -9.64
C TRP A 217 1.59 -18.35 -10.12
N LEU A 218 1.37 -17.96 -11.38
CA LEU A 218 0.02 -17.72 -11.87
C LEU A 218 -0.86 -18.98 -11.75
N PRO A 219 -2.12 -18.81 -11.28
CA PRO A 219 -3.06 -19.93 -11.21
C PRO A 219 -3.48 -20.40 -12.60
N ALA A 220 -3.94 -21.65 -12.70
CA ALA A 220 -4.33 -22.28 -13.97
C ALA A 220 -5.41 -21.46 -14.75
N LYS A 221 -6.28 -20.72 -14.04
CA LYS A 221 -7.28 -19.84 -14.66
C LYS A 221 -6.68 -18.70 -15.50
N CYS A 222 -5.40 -18.41 -15.32
CA CYS A 222 -4.69 -17.39 -16.11
C CYS A 222 -4.08 -17.95 -17.41
N GLU A 223 -4.09 -19.25 -17.61
CA GLU A 223 -3.59 -19.89 -18.84
C GLU A 223 -4.48 -19.50 -20.03
N GLY A 224 -3.89 -18.88 -21.05
CA GLY A 224 -4.62 -18.39 -22.21
C GLY A 224 -5.47 -17.14 -21.99
N CYS A 225 -5.40 -16.50 -20.84
CA CYS A 225 -6.13 -15.26 -20.54
C CYS A 225 -5.53 -14.09 -21.37
N GLU A 226 -6.39 -13.36 -22.08
CA GLU A 226 -5.96 -12.21 -22.91
C GLU A 226 -5.43 -11.05 -22.07
N ASP A 227 -5.94 -10.86 -20.85
CA ASP A 227 -5.56 -9.77 -19.95
C ASP A 227 -4.28 -10.06 -19.13
N VAL A 228 -3.76 -11.28 -19.17
CA VAL A 228 -2.64 -11.69 -18.29
C VAL A 228 -1.40 -10.81 -18.44
N ALA A 229 -1.17 -10.28 -19.64
CA ALA A 229 -0.02 -9.40 -19.91
C ALA A 229 -0.08 -8.11 -19.09
N VAL A 230 -1.27 -7.54 -18.93
CA VAL A 230 -1.54 -6.27 -18.22
C VAL A 230 -1.85 -6.54 -16.75
N CYS A 231 -2.78 -7.45 -16.47
CA CYS A 231 -3.22 -7.85 -15.13
C CYS A 231 -2.08 -8.44 -14.28
N GLY A 232 -1.33 -9.37 -14.88
CA GLY A 232 -0.25 -10.07 -14.19
C GLY A 232 -0.69 -11.01 -13.07
N GLY A 233 -1.99 -11.32 -12.96
CA GLY A 233 -2.54 -12.22 -11.95
C GLY A 233 -2.85 -11.56 -10.59
N GLY A 234 -2.74 -10.23 -10.48
CA GLY A 234 -2.97 -9.50 -9.23
C GLY A 234 -1.77 -9.52 -8.29
N CYS A 235 -2.04 -9.46 -6.99
CA CYS A 235 -1.02 -9.55 -5.95
C CYS A 235 -0.71 -11.03 -5.62
N PRO A 236 0.56 -11.48 -5.66
CA PRO A 236 0.90 -12.87 -5.30
C PRO A 236 0.61 -13.23 -3.84
N LEU A 237 0.35 -12.25 -3.00
CA LEU A 237 -0.05 -12.43 -1.60
C LEU A 237 -1.57 -12.45 -1.41
N TYR A 238 -2.36 -12.31 -2.48
CA TYR A 238 -3.80 -12.36 -2.38
C TYR A 238 -4.26 -13.78 -2.01
N VAL A 239 -5.17 -13.88 -1.04
CA VAL A 239 -5.79 -15.13 -0.60
C VAL A 239 -7.21 -15.18 -1.15
N ASN A 240 -7.51 -16.20 -1.95
CA ASN A 240 -8.86 -16.47 -2.41
C ASN A 240 -9.35 -17.80 -1.82
N GLU A 241 -10.55 -17.83 -1.23
CA GLU A 241 -11.16 -19.02 -0.62
C GLU A 241 -10.25 -19.74 0.40
N GLY A 242 -9.35 -19.01 1.07
CA GLY A 242 -8.42 -19.58 2.06
C GLY A 242 -7.13 -20.17 1.47
N GLU A 243 -6.92 -20.07 0.18
CA GLU A 243 -5.68 -20.52 -0.48
C GLU A 243 -4.87 -19.31 -0.98
N TYR A 244 -3.57 -19.28 -0.66
CA TYR A 244 -2.64 -18.30 -1.24
C TYR A 244 -2.40 -18.63 -2.72
N LEU A 245 -2.41 -17.60 -3.57
CA LEU A 245 -2.10 -17.75 -4.99
C LEU A 245 -0.64 -18.15 -5.22
N CYS A 246 0.25 -17.81 -4.29
CA CYS A 246 1.65 -18.18 -4.31
C CYS A 246 1.95 -19.09 -3.11
N VAL A 247 2.03 -20.40 -3.37
CA VAL A 247 2.33 -21.39 -2.33
C VAL A 247 3.84 -21.52 -2.19
N GLU A 248 4.39 -20.95 -1.14
CA GLU A 248 5.35 -21.64 -0.28
C GLU A 248 5.25 -20.95 1.07
N SER A 249 4.93 -21.75 2.07
CA SER A 249 4.64 -21.40 3.45
C SER A 249 5.42 -20.15 3.95
N GLN A 250 4.71 -19.07 4.20
CA GLN A 250 5.18 -18.05 5.13
C GLN A 250 5.10 -18.64 6.55
N SER A 251 5.94 -19.63 6.83
CA SER A 251 6.12 -20.08 8.20
C SER A 251 7.05 -19.09 8.89
N THR A 252 6.45 -18.35 9.81
CA THR A 252 7.08 -17.62 10.92
C THR A 252 7.90 -16.39 10.56
N ALA A 253 7.24 -15.23 10.56
CA ALA A 253 7.88 -14.03 11.05
C ALA A 253 7.96 -14.10 12.60
N PRO A 254 9.05 -13.68 13.22
CA PRO A 254 9.17 -13.61 14.67
C PRO A 254 8.23 -12.59 15.30
#